data_b62eb5886762dcba50857750b14ffed3
#
_entry.id   b62eb5886762dcba50857750b14ffed3
#
_cell.length_a   1.000
_cell.length_b   1.000
_cell.length_c   1.000
_cell.angle_alpha   90.00
_cell.angle_beta   90.00
_cell.angle_gamma   90.00
#
_symmetry.space_group_name_H-M   'P 1'
#
loop_
_entity.id
_entity.type
_entity.pdbx_description
1 polymer ?
#
loop_
_entity_poly.entity_id
_entity_poly.type
_entity_poly.pdbx_seq_one_letter_code
_entity_poly.pdbx_strand_id
1 'polypeptide(L)'
;DRDILDNTKYFWSTVGTAGNRVTTWAGFAAAPQRLMEMAVPEGDTHAVMTPNDGYGLAGAFTGTYVQDIARPAIERAKLPSLPGMAAAYMSNNLPVVTAGTRVLADGLTNGASQTSNWADVRTTFKQDLICDDFAASATFKAGDVFTLSGVYAVNPVLSGDGTTTLKPNYSYLQQFVVLEDKQADGAGAVTLSISPPLITSGPYQTCYNSNANTDGLTITFVGAASAIMPVNAAFHRNAIAFVTRPLEMPAGVTDCARETYKGISLRMTPVWDGISSVQNWRFDIIYGTQMIDGRLGTRFFGA
;
A
#
# COMPACT_ATOMS: atom_id res chain seq x y z
N ASP A 1 13.93 -3.93 -6.99
CA ASP A 1 12.77 -3.02 -7.18
C ASP A 1 11.45 -3.74 -6.86
N ARG A 2 11.23 -4.95 -7.39
CA ARG A 2 9.96 -5.69 -7.21
C ARG A 2 9.64 -5.92 -5.74
N ASP A 3 10.57 -6.38 -4.94
CA ASP A 3 10.35 -6.67 -3.52
C ASP A 3 10.06 -5.40 -2.69
N ILE A 4 10.64 -4.26 -3.09
CA ILE A 4 10.33 -2.97 -2.47
C ILE A 4 8.90 -2.56 -2.82
N LEU A 5 8.54 -2.66 -4.10
CA LEU A 5 7.22 -2.27 -4.59
C LEU A 5 6.11 -3.22 -4.13
N ASP A 6 6.42 -4.48 -3.83
CA ASP A 6 5.43 -5.43 -3.28
C ASP A 6 4.86 -4.96 -1.93
N ASN A 7 5.63 -4.16 -1.16
CA ASN A 7 5.14 -3.56 0.08
C ASN A 7 4.01 -2.52 -0.14
N THR A 8 3.85 -2.00 -1.36
CA THR A 8 2.80 -1.01 -1.66
C THR A 8 1.39 -1.57 -1.52
N LYS A 9 1.21 -2.89 -1.57
CA LYS A 9 -0.07 -3.56 -1.35
C LYS A 9 -0.61 -3.38 0.09
N TYR A 10 0.24 -3.00 1.03
CA TYR A 10 -0.14 -2.79 2.43
C TYR A 10 -0.44 -1.32 2.77
N PHE A 11 -0.41 -0.39 1.81
CA PHE A 11 -0.84 0.98 2.05
C PHE A 11 -2.32 1.04 2.42
N TRP A 12 -2.63 1.86 3.43
CA TRP A 12 -3.98 1.90 4.01
C TRP A 12 -5.03 2.46 3.09
N SER A 13 -4.66 3.32 2.16
CA SER A 13 -5.60 3.99 1.30
C SER A 13 -5.50 3.55 -0.15
N THR A 14 -6.66 3.56 -0.80
CA THR A 14 -6.83 3.34 -2.23
C THR A 14 -7.78 4.40 -2.76
N VAL A 15 -7.41 5.08 -3.82
CA VAL A 15 -8.24 6.08 -4.48
C VAL A 15 -8.51 5.69 -5.93
N GLY A 16 -9.63 6.15 -6.48
CA GLY A 16 -10.10 5.73 -7.80
C GLY A 16 -10.86 4.41 -7.78
N THR A 17 -11.27 3.94 -8.94
CA THR A 17 -11.98 2.68 -9.13
C THR A 17 -10.99 1.57 -9.42
N ALA A 18 -10.93 0.55 -8.56
CA ALA A 18 -9.98 -0.54 -8.68
C ALA A 18 -10.07 -1.24 -10.06
N GLY A 19 -8.92 -1.38 -10.71
CA GLY A 19 -8.81 -1.95 -12.05
C GLY A 19 -8.95 -0.95 -13.21
N ASN A 20 -9.44 0.26 -12.96
CA ASN A 20 -9.52 1.28 -14.00
C ASN A 20 -8.15 1.88 -14.29
N ARG A 21 -7.93 2.17 -15.58
CA ARG A 21 -6.72 2.83 -16.07
C ARG A 21 -6.73 4.32 -15.73
N VAL A 22 -5.58 4.85 -15.29
CA VAL A 22 -5.40 6.29 -15.06
C VAL A 22 -5.26 7.02 -16.39
N THR A 23 -6.31 7.68 -16.83
CA THR A 23 -6.35 8.41 -18.11
C THR A 23 -6.62 9.89 -17.96
N THR A 24 -6.89 10.36 -16.73
CA THR A 24 -7.26 11.75 -16.46
C THR A 24 -6.38 12.34 -15.37
N TRP A 25 -6.20 13.66 -15.44
CA TRP A 25 -5.54 14.40 -14.37
C TRP A 25 -6.26 14.25 -13.02
N ALA A 26 -7.58 14.28 -13.00
CA ALA A 26 -8.36 14.14 -11.77
C ALA A 26 -8.13 12.79 -11.08
N GLY A 27 -8.06 11.70 -11.85
CA GLY A 27 -7.73 10.37 -11.33
C GLY A 27 -6.34 10.31 -10.69
N PHE A 28 -5.36 10.96 -11.31
CA PHE A 28 -4.02 11.07 -10.72
C PHE A 28 -4.00 11.97 -9.48
N ALA A 29 -4.64 13.16 -9.55
CA ALA A 29 -4.62 14.16 -8.48
C ALA A 29 -5.28 13.67 -7.16
N ALA A 30 -6.11 12.65 -7.22
CA ALA A 30 -6.68 12.01 -6.03
C ALA A 30 -5.61 11.37 -5.11
N ALA A 31 -4.45 10.96 -5.66
CA ALA A 31 -3.38 10.36 -4.88
C ALA A 31 -2.65 11.39 -3.99
N PRO A 32 -2.09 12.51 -4.51
CA PRO A 32 -1.49 13.53 -3.67
C PRO A 32 -2.50 14.16 -2.70
N GLN A 33 -3.76 14.37 -3.13
CA GLN A 33 -4.81 14.84 -2.23
C GLN A 33 -4.96 13.92 -1.01
N ARG A 34 -5.05 12.61 -1.22
CA ARG A 34 -5.18 11.64 -0.14
C ARG A 34 -3.96 11.64 0.79
N LEU A 35 -2.75 11.77 0.26
CA LEU A 35 -1.53 11.87 1.06
C LEU A 35 -1.54 13.13 1.95
N MET A 36 -1.97 14.26 1.42
CA MET A 36 -2.10 15.50 2.21
C MET A 36 -3.17 15.36 3.31
N GLU A 37 -4.32 14.75 3.01
CA GLU A 37 -5.38 14.47 4.02
C GLU A 37 -4.88 13.53 5.13
N MET A 38 -3.99 12.59 4.83
CA MET A 38 -3.34 11.73 5.82
C MET A 38 -2.15 12.38 6.53
N ALA A 39 -1.92 13.68 6.29
CA ALA A 39 -0.82 14.46 6.86
C ALA A 39 0.57 13.86 6.58
N VAL A 40 0.78 13.39 5.38
CA VAL A 40 2.11 12.98 4.90
C VAL A 40 2.98 14.22 4.72
N PRO A 41 4.24 14.22 5.18
CA PRO A 41 5.15 15.35 4.99
C PRO A 41 5.31 15.71 3.50
N GLU A 42 5.29 17.00 3.21
CA GLU A 42 5.52 17.50 1.85
C GLU A 42 6.98 17.34 1.44
N GLY A 43 7.21 17.18 0.14
CA GLY A 43 8.52 17.23 -0.49
C GLY A 43 8.93 15.91 -1.14
N ASP A 44 9.28 14.91 -0.38
CA ASP A 44 9.85 13.65 -0.88
C ASP A 44 8.79 12.59 -1.24
N THR A 45 7.67 13.01 -1.85
CA THR A 45 6.61 12.11 -2.32
C THR A 45 6.82 11.77 -3.79
N HIS A 46 6.75 10.48 -4.11
CA HIS A 46 6.96 9.95 -5.44
C HIS A 46 5.76 9.09 -5.86
N ALA A 47 5.42 9.16 -7.15
CA ALA A 47 4.46 8.26 -7.75
C ALA A 47 5.18 7.23 -8.63
N VAL A 48 4.73 5.99 -8.59
CA VAL A 48 5.16 4.93 -9.50
C VAL A 48 3.93 4.37 -10.18
N MET A 49 3.93 4.37 -11.51
CA MET A 49 2.79 3.94 -12.33
C MET A 49 3.20 2.82 -13.29
N THR A 50 2.23 2.03 -13.71
CA THR A 50 2.43 1.13 -14.83
C THR A 50 2.68 1.94 -16.11
N PRO A 51 3.43 1.41 -17.09
CA PRO A 51 3.58 2.08 -18.39
C PRO A 51 2.24 2.38 -19.07
N ASN A 52 1.27 1.47 -18.93
CA ASN A 52 -0.07 1.65 -19.48
C ASN A 52 -0.77 2.90 -18.92
N ASP A 53 -0.67 3.12 -17.61
CA ASP A 53 -1.26 4.30 -16.95
C ASP A 53 -0.44 5.56 -17.21
N GLY A 54 0.89 5.47 -17.21
CA GLY A 54 1.77 6.59 -17.50
C GLY A 54 1.55 7.17 -18.90
N TYR A 55 1.48 6.32 -19.92
CA TYR A 55 1.13 6.76 -21.29
C TYR A 55 -0.34 7.23 -21.39
N GLY A 56 -1.26 6.63 -20.63
CA GLY A 56 -2.63 7.09 -20.54
C GLY A 56 -2.75 8.52 -20.02
N LEU A 57 -2.04 8.80 -18.93
CA LEU A 57 -1.99 10.12 -18.33
C LEU A 57 -1.27 11.13 -19.23
N ALA A 58 -0.16 10.76 -19.87
CA ALA A 58 0.53 11.62 -20.84
C ALA A 58 -0.41 12.01 -22.00
N GLY A 59 -1.26 11.08 -22.45
CA GLY A 59 -2.30 11.35 -23.46
C GLY A 59 -3.30 12.44 -23.05
N ALA A 60 -3.61 12.58 -21.77
CA ALA A 60 -4.50 13.61 -21.28
C ALA A 60 -3.95 15.04 -21.48
N PHE A 61 -2.62 15.20 -21.54
CA PHE A 61 -1.97 16.50 -21.73
C PHE A 61 -1.78 16.89 -23.20
N THR A 62 -1.97 15.97 -24.13
CA THR A 62 -1.78 16.25 -25.57
C THR A 62 -2.79 17.26 -26.14
N GLY A 63 -3.97 17.35 -25.51
CA GLY A 63 -5.02 18.31 -25.89
C GLY A 63 -4.92 19.67 -25.20
N THR A 64 -3.89 19.93 -24.39
CA THR A 64 -3.73 21.21 -23.69
C THR A 64 -3.13 22.27 -24.62
N TYR A 65 -3.59 23.52 -24.50
CA TYR A 65 -3.06 24.64 -25.28
C TYR A 65 -1.68 25.13 -24.79
N VAL A 66 -1.15 24.58 -23.71
CA VAL A 66 0.14 24.99 -23.15
C VAL A 66 1.26 24.19 -23.81
N GLN A 67 1.98 24.80 -24.73
CA GLN A 67 3.05 24.15 -25.50
C GLN A 67 4.14 23.53 -24.63
N ASP A 68 4.51 24.19 -23.54
CA ASP A 68 5.54 23.70 -22.62
C ASP A 68 5.16 22.40 -21.90
N ILE A 69 3.86 22.10 -21.80
CA ILE A 69 3.35 20.86 -21.21
C ILE A 69 3.03 19.83 -22.29
N ALA A 70 2.32 20.24 -23.34
CA ALA A 70 1.84 19.35 -24.40
C ALA A 70 3.01 18.78 -25.23
N ARG A 71 3.99 19.56 -25.59
CA ARG A 71 5.10 19.13 -26.43
C ARG A 71 5.95 18.02 -25.79
N PRO A 72 6.44 18.13 -24.53
CA PRO A 72 7.17 17.04 -23.89
C PRO A 72 6.32 15.78 -23.65
N ALA A 73 5.00 15.95 -23.42
CA ALA A 73 4.08 14.83 -23.27
C ALA A 73 3.92 14.05 -24.58
N ILE A 74 3.81 14.75 -25.73
CA ILE A 74 3.68 14.14 -27.05
C ILE A 74 4.99 13.47 -27.48
N GLU A 75 6.12 14.21 -27.38
CA GLU A 75 7.40 13.76 -27.92
C GLU A 75 8.06 12.66 -27.08
N ARG A 76 7.91 12.68 -25.75
CA ARG A 76 8.68 11.84 -24.81
C ARG A 76 7.83 11.19 -23.72
N ALA A 77 6.52 11.31 -23.75
CA ALA A 77 5.62 10.93 -22.66
C ALA A 77 6.07 11.47 -21.28
N LYS A 78 6.75 12.63 -21.26
CA LYS A 78 7.22 13.27 -20.06
C LYS A 78 6.07 14.00 -19.38
N LEU A 79 5.75 13.59 -18.15
CA LEU A 79 4.75 14.27 -17.34
C LEU A 79 5.29 15.61 -16.83
N PRO A 80 4.45 16.66 -16.74
CA PRO A 80 4.82 17.93 -16.12
C PRO A 80 5.13 17.74 -14.63
N SER A 81 5.70 18.77 -13.99
CA SER A 81 5.80 18.80 -12.53
C SER A 81 4.42 18.75 -11.92
N LEU A 82 4.17 17.73 -11.12
CA LEU A 82 2.86 17.45 -10.54
C LEU A 82 2.79 18.07 -9.15
N PRO A 83 1.77 18.90 -8.84
CA PRO A 83 1.60 19.46 -7.50
C PRO A 83 1.54 18.35 -6.43
N GLY A 84 2.28 18.54 -5.32
CA GLY A 84 2.33 17.59 -4.22
C GLY A 84 3.19 16.35 -4.45
N MET A 85 3.89 16.26 -5.59
CA MET A 85 4.77 15.15 -5.92
C MET A 85 6.14 15.65 -6.38
N ALA A 86 7.23 15.04 -5.87
CA ALA A 86 8.58 15.36 -6.31
C ALA A 86 8.86 14.82 -7.71
N ALA A 87 8.40 13.61 -8.01
CA ALA A 87 8.51 12.99 -9.32
C ALA A 87 7.50 11.85 -9.53
N ALA A 88 7.20 11.56 -10.80
CA ALA A 88 6.43 10.39 -11.20
C ALA A 88 7.30 9.50 -12.11
N TYR A 89 7.28 8.21 -11.85
CA TYR A 89 8.06 7.19 -12.55
C TYR A 89 7.16 6.14 -13.16
N MET A 90 7.60 5.52 -14.25
CA MET A 90 6.97 4.34 -14.83
C MET A 90 7.82 3.11 -14.54
N SER A 91 7.19 2.02 -14.10
CA SER A 91 7.88 0.76 -13.83
C SER A 91 6.97 -0.44 -14.15
N ASN A 92 7.57 -1.47 -14.75
CA ASN A 92 6.92 -2.77 -14.94
C ASN A 92 7.02 -3.68 -13.71
N ASN A 93 7.76 -3.26 -12.67
CA ASN A 93 7.98 -4.06 -11.45
C ASN A 93 6.90 -3.81 -10.38
N LEU A 94 5.86 -3.06 -10.71
CA LEU A 94 4.73 -2.86 -9.80
C LEU A 94 4.01 -4.18 -9.50
N PRO A 95 3.55 -4.38 -8.26
CA PRO A 95 2.82 -5.58 -7.89
C PRO A 95 1.49 -5.64 -8.63
N VAL A 96 1.09 -6.85 -8.95
CA VAL A 96 -0.25 -7.17 -9.39
C VAL A 96 -0.95 -7.85 -8.22
N VAL A 97 -1.96 -7.21 -7.65
CA VAL A 97 -2.76 -7.76 -6.56
C VAL A 97 -3.93 -8.52 -7.16
N THR A 98 -4.05 -9.78 -6.75
CA THR A 98 -5.23 -10.58 -7.06
C THR A 98 -6.14 -10.60 -5.84
N ALA A 99 -7.34 -10.05 -5.96
CA ALA A 99 -8.33 -10.05 -4.91
C ALA A 99 -8.76 -11.48 -4.55
N GLY A 100 -9.19 -11.68 -3.30
CA GLY A 100 -9.79 -12.94 -2.87
C GLY A 100 -11.14 -13.23 -3.57
N THR A 101 -11.70 -14.41 -3.34
CA THR A 101 -13.00 -14.80 -3.90
C THR A 101 -14.19 -14.15 -3.19
N ARG A 102 -13.92 -13.36 -2.14
CA ARG A 102 -14.93 -12.60 -1.39
C ARG A 102 -15.76 -11.70 -2.31
N VAL A 103 -17.04 -11.52 -2.02
CA VAL A 103 -17.93 -10.63 -2.77
C VAL A 103 -17.66 -9.17 -2.36
N LEU A 104 -18.05 -8.20 -3.21
CA LEU A 104 -17.76 -6.78 -3.02
C LEU A 104 -18.35 -6.21 -1.72
N ALA A 105 -19.61 -6.51 -1.44
CA ALA A 105 -20.31 -6.10 -0.22
C ALA A 105 -20.92 -7.36 0.39
N ASP A 106 -20.12 -8.04 1.20
CA ASP A 106 -20.49 -9.31 1.82
C ASP A 106 -19.78 -9.41 3.17
N GLY A 107 -20.49 -9.96 4.15
CA GLY A 107 -20.00 -10.12 5.50
C GLY A 107 -20.22 -8.90 6.40
N LEU A 108 -20.27 -9.21 7.66
CA LEU A 108 -20.51 -8.28 8.75
C LEU A 108 -19.41 -8.41 9.80
N THR A 109 -19.19 -7.36 10.57
CA THR A 109 -18.39 -7.45 11.79
C THR A 109 -19.18 -8.17 12.88
N ASN A 110 -18.54 -9.06 13.62
CA ASN A 110 -19.17 -9.84 14.68
C ASN A 110 -18.56 -9.50 16.03
N GLY A 111 -19.25 -8.70 16.81
CA GLY A 111 -18.88 -8.31 18.17
C GLY A 111 -18.97 -6.82 18.44
N ALA A 112 -19.66 -6.48 19.53
CA ALA A 112 -19.99 -5.09 19.87
C ALA A 112 -18.80 -4.23 20.30
N SER A 113 -17.66 -4.83 20.65
CA SER A 113 -16.50 -4.13 21.24
C SER A 113 -15.20 -4.48 20.53
N GLN A 114 -15.14 -4.29 19.21
CA GLN A 114 -13.94 -4.55 18.42
C GLN A 114 -13.06 -3.31 18.22
N THR A 115 -13.15 -2.31 19.10
CA THR A 115 -12.23 -1.18 19.11
C THR A 115 -10.94 -1.53 19.84
N SER A 116 -9.83 -0.98 19.40
CA SER A 116 -8.51 -1.15 20.02
C SER A 116 -8.05 0.11 20.73
N ASN A 117 -7.22 -0.08 21.75
CA ASN A 117 -6.50 1.03 22.40
C ASN A 117 -5.08 1.14 21.82
N TRP A 118 -4.55 2.36 21.78
CA TRP A 118 -3.17 2.58 21.35
C TRP A 118 -2.14 1.73 22.12
N ALA A 119 -2.32 1.59 23.43
CA ALA A 119 -1.39 0.83 24.27
C ALA A 119 -1.22 -0.62 23.83
N ASP A 120 -2.29 -1.23 23.34
CA ASP A 120 -2.31 -2.65 22.94
C ASP A 120 -1.68 -2.87 21.56
N VAL A 121 -1.81 -1.91 20.64
CA VAL A 121 -1.41 -2.06 19.24
C VAL A 121 -0.15 -1.27 18.85
N ARG A 122 0.46 -0.52 19.77
CA ARG A 122 1.57 0.41 19.51
C ARG A 122 2.82 -0.22 18.87
N THR A 123 3.04 -1.51 19.07
CA THR A 123 4.23 -2.21 18.56
C THR A 123 4.03 -2.80 17.18
N THR A 124 2.81 -3.20 16.84
CA THR A 124 2.49 -3.89 15.59
C THR A 124 1.61 -3.07 14.67
N PHE A 125 0.81 -2.17 15.22
CA PHE A 125 -0.23 -1.40 14.55
C PHE A 125 -1.18 -2.27 13.73
N LYS A 126 -1.48 -3.44 14.27
CA LYS A 126 -2.36 -4.47 13.72
C LYS A 126 -3.48 -4.78 14.71
N GLN A 127 -4.60 -5.23 14.17
CA GLN A 127 -5.75 -5.70 14.95
C GLN A 127 -6.35 -6.90 14.26
N ASP A 128 -6.84 -7.84 15.04
CA ASP A 128 -7.68 -8.93 14.56
C ASP A 128 -9.14 -8.51 14.63
N LEU A 129 -9.81 -8.49 13.48
CA LEU A 129 -11.22 -8.16 13.31
C LEU A 129 -12.01 -9.45 13.10
N ILE A 130 -12.95 -9.71 14.00
CA ILE A 130 -13.84 -10.88 13.92
C ILE A 130 -15.01 -10.52 13.00
N CYS A 131 -15.24 -11.35 12.00
CA CYS A 131 -16.27 -11.13 10.99
C CYS A 131 -17.06 -12.43 10.75
N ASP A 132 -18.29 -12.29 10.27
CA ASP A 132 -19.15 -13.40 9.88
C ASP A 132 -19.99 -13.03 8.64
N ASP A 133 -20.96 -13.88 8.33
CA ASP A 133 -21.91 -13.71 7.22
C ASP A 133 -21.27 -13.64 5.82
N PHE A 134 -20.03 -14.11 5.68
CA PHE A 134 -19.42 -14.30 4.38
C PHE A 134 -19.88 -15.57 3.69
N ALA A 135 -19.70 -15.63 2.37
CA ALA A 135 -19.87 -16.89 1.65
C ALA A 135 -18.93 -17.97 2.22
N ALA A 136 -19.44 -19.20 2.34
CA ALA A 136 -18.65 -20.34 2.82
C ALA A 136 -17.35 -20.48 2.00
N SER A 137 -16.22 -20.64 2.68
CA SER A 137 -14.88 -20.78 2.09
C SER A 137 -14.43 -19.57 1.26
N ALA A 138 -15.04 -18.39 1.41
CA ALA A 138 -14.55 -17.17 0.79
C ALA A 138 -13.09 -16.89 1.17
N THR A 139 -12.26 -16.54 0.22
CA THR A 139 -10.83 -16.26 0.46
C THR A 139 -10.57 -14.76 0.49
N PHE A 140 -9.66 -14.36 1.37
CA PHE A 140 -9.17 -13.00 1.53
C PHE A 140 -7.67 -13.00 1.31
N LYS A 141 -7.17 -12.04 0.56
CA LYS A 141 -5.76 -11.96 0.22
C LYS A 141 -5.08 -10.79 0.92
N ALA A 142 -3.82 -10.98 1.29
CA ALA A 142 -2.98 -9.90 1.78
C ALA A 142 -2.93 -8.75 0.77
N GLY A 143 -3.31 -7.54 1.21
CA GLY A 143 -3.46 -6.38 0.34
C GLY A 143 -4.90 -6.10 -0.11
N ASP A 144 -5.88 -6.95 0.19
CA ASP A 144 -7.30 -6.60 0.03
C ASP A 144 -7.63 -5.38 0.90
N VAL A 145 -8.35 -4.42 0.34
CA VAL A 145 -8.80 -3.22 1.05
C VAL A 145 -10.30 -3.24 1.19
N PHE A 146 -10.77 -2.82 2.34
CA PHE A 146 -12.19 -2.71 2.62
C PHE A 146 -12.51 -1.49 3.49
N THR A 147 -13.77 -1.16 3.56
CA THR A 147 -14.35 -0.14 4.43
C THR A 147 -15.44 -0.76 5.30
N LEU A 148 -15.69 -0.14 6.45
CA LEU A 148 -16.79 -0.50 7.34
C LEU A 148 -17.86 0.59 7.29
N SER A 149 -19.12 0.20 7.24
CA SER A 149 -20.24 1.14 7.20
C SER A 149 -20.24 2.03 8.46
N GLY A 150 -20.34 3.36 8.27
CA GLY A 150 -20.38 4.33 9.36
C GLY A 150 -19.05 4.55 10.09
N VAL A 151 -17.94 3.98 9.61
CA VAL A 151 -16.59 4.21 10.16
C VAL A 151 -15.84 5.16 9.23
N TYR A 152 -15.65 6.40 9.67
CA TYR A 152 -15.08 7.49 8.88
C TYR A 152 -13.61 7.70 9.17
N ALA A 153 -12.87 8.16 8.18
CA ALA A 153 -11.49 8.63 8.35
C ALA A 153 -11.46 9.92 9.18
N VAL A 154 -10.37 10.14 9.91
CA VAL A 154 -10.18 11.33 10.74
C VAL A 154 -8.97 12.14 10.29
N ASN A 155 -8.99 13.45 10.56
CA ASN A 155 -7.84 14.29 10.32
C ASN A 155 -6.76 13.99 11.40
N PRO A 156 -5.59 13.48 11.02
CA PRO A 156 -4.59 13.07 12.00
C PRO A 156 -3.92 14.23 12.72
N VAL A 157 -3.94 15.44 12.16
CA VAL A 157 -3.25 16.64 12.69
C VAL A 157 -4.09 17.38 13.71
N LEU A 158 -5.37 17.56 13.42
CA LEU A 158 -6.23 18.34 14.32
C LEU A 158 -6.59 17.51 15.54
N SER A 159 -6.33 18.07 16.71
CA SER A 159 -6.97 17.64 17.95
C SER A 159 -8.39 18.18 18.01
N GLY A 160 -9.27 17.50 18.76
CA GLY A 160 -10.63 18.01 18.99
C GLY A 160 -10.63 19.45 19.52
N ASP A 161 -11.78 20.09 19.49
CA ASP A 161 -12.03 21.50 19.81
C ASP A 161 -11.78 21.90 21.29
N GLY A 162 -11.12 21.06 22.07
CA GLY A 162 -10.88 21.24 23.50
C GLY A 162 -12.04 20.79 24.37
N THR A 163 -13.23 20.61 23.83
CA THR A 163 -14.43 20.13 24.51
C THR A 163 -14.62 18.61 24.24
N THR A 164 -14.17 18.12 23.09
CA THR A 164 -14.20 16.71 22.73
C THR A 164 -12.78 16.18 22.52
N THR A 165 -12.53 14.96 22.95
CA THR A 165 -11.27 14.25 22.69
C THR A 165 -11.21 13.64 21.27
N LEU A 166 -12.26 13.86 20.49
CA LEU A 166 -12.42 13.29 19.16
C LEU A 166 -11.81 14.20 18.09
N LYS A 167 -11.09 13.63 17.17
CA LYS A 167 -10.58 14.33 15.99
C LYS A 167 -11.72 14.56 14.97
N PRO A 168 -11.69 15.69 14.23
CA PRO A 168 -12.67 15.90 13.16
C PRO A 168 -12.58 14.81 12.09
N ASN A 169 -13.73 14.29 11.69
CA ASN A 169 -13.83 13.26 10.68
C ASN A 169 -13.99 13.85 9.27
N TYR A 170 -13.50 13.11 8.29
CA TYR A 170 -13.78 13.35 6.86
C TYR A 170 -15.13 12.76 6.47
N SER A 171 -15.62 13.12 5.28
CA SER A 171 -16.87 12.61 4.73
C SER A 171 -16.75 11.21 4.10
N TYR A 172 -15.54 10.66 3.97
CA TYR A 172 -15.31 9.32 3.43
C TYR A 172 -14.98 8.31 4.50
N LEU A 173 -15.28 7.05 4.22
CA LEU A 173 -15.05 5.94 5.14
C LEU A 173 -13.56 5.62 5.26
N GLN A 174 -13.15 5.25 6.47
CA GLN A 174 -11.79 4.74 6.71
C GLN A 174 -11.59 3.43 5.97
N GLN A 175 -10.47 3.31 5.30
CA GLN A 175 -10.05 2.10 4.61
C GLN A 175 -9.10 1.29 5.50
N PHE A 176 -9.28 -0.03 5.44
CA PHE A 176 -8.51 -1.02 6.17
C PHE A 176 -7.90 -2.01 5.17
N VAL A 177 -6.68 -2.46 5.44
CA VAL A 177 -5.97 -3.42 4.62
C VAL A 177 -5.86 -4.76 5.34
N VAL A 178 -6.14 -5.85 4.63
CA VAL A 178 -5.89 -7.21 5.10
C VAL A 178 -4.40 -7.52 5.00
N LEU A 179 -3.80 -7.99 6.08
CA LEU A 179 -2.36 -8.22 6.17
C LEU A 179 -1.93 -9.64 5.80
N GLU A 180 -2.83 -10.61 5.96
CA GLU A 180 -2.55 -12.03 5.78
C GLU A 180 -3.65 -12.71 4.96
N ASP A 181 -3.25 -13.73 4.20
CA ASP A 181 -4.21 -14.58 3.51
C ASP A 181 -5.06 -15.35 4.52
N LYS A 182 -6.38 -15.25 4.40
CA LYS A 182 -7.35 -15.94 5.25
C LYS A 182 -8.46 -16.58 4.41
N GLN A 183 -9.16 -17.52 5.00
CA GLN A 183 -10.32 -18.16 4.41
C GLN A 183 -11.43 -18.25 5.45
N ALA A 184 -12.66 -17.90 5.03
CA ALA A 184 -13.84 -18.11 5.86
C ALA A 184 -14.10 -19.60 6.05
N ASP A 185 -14.65 -19.96 7.18
CA ASP A 185 -15.08 -21.32 7.48
C ASP A 185 -16.38 -21.70 6.71
N GLY A 186 -16.91 -22.88 6.98
CA GLY A 186 -18.14 -23.34 6.36
C GLY A 186 -19.40 -22.56 6.78
N ALA A 187 -19.34 -21.80 7.86
CA ALA A 187 -20.40 -20.93 8.35
C ALA A 187 -20.22 -19.45 7.92
N GLY A 188 -19.15 -19.13 7.21
CA GLY A 188 -18.86 -17.77 6.77
C GLY A 188 -18.12 -16.92 7.80
N ALA A 189 -17.65 -17.50 8.92
CA ALA A 189 -16.91 -16.77 9.92
C ALA A 189 -15.40 -16.72 9.59
N VAL A 190 -14.76 -15.58 9.87
CA VAL A 190 -13.33 -15.38 9.67
C VAL A 190 -12.79 -14.31 10.62
N THR A 191 -11.53 -14.45 11.04
CA THR A 191 -10.80 -13.41 11.74
C THR A 191 -9.76 -12.82 10.80
N LEU A 192 -9.92 -11.54 10.43
CA LEU A 192 -9.04 -10.82 9.53
C LEU A 192 -8.01 -10.02 10.34
N SER A 193 -6.72 -10.21 10.04
CA SER A 193 -5.67 -9.34 10.58
C SER A 193 -5.60 -8.09 9.72
N ILE A 194 -5.88 -6.92 10.30
CA ILE A 194 -6.06 -5.66 9.60
C ILE A 194 -5.09 -4.56 10.08
N SER A 195 -4.84 -3.59 9.22
CA SER A 195 -4.18 -2.33 9.53
C SER A 195 -4.86 -1.20 8.73
N PRO A 196 -5.04 0.02 9.30
CA PRO A 196 -4.80 0.42 10.69
C PRO A 196 -5.78 -0.25 11.68
N PRO A 197 -5.49 -0.25 12.99
CA PRO A 197 -6.44 -0.70 14.00
C PRO A 197 -7.59 0.30 14.19
N LEU A 198 -8.73 -0.17 14.69
CA LEU A 198 -9.90 0.67 15.01
C LEU A 198 -9.71 1.40 16.33
N ILE A 199 -9.00 2.53 16.33
CA ILE A 199 -8.86 3.40 17.50
C ILE A 199 -9.81 4.59 17.31
N THR A 200 -10.86 4.64 18.13
CA THR A 200 -11.96 5.59 17.99
C THR A 200 -11.82 6.83 18.88
N SER A 201 -10.79 6.91 19.73
CA SER A 201 -10.58 8.04 20.65
C SER A 201 -9.11 8.23 20.98
N GLY A 202 -8.79 9.41 21.51
CA GLY A 202 -7.46 9.77 21.99
C GLY A 202 -6.53 10.33 20.92
N PRO A 203 -5.26 10.64 21.29
CA PRO A 203 -4.29 11.30 20.40
C PRO A 203 -3.97 10.51 19.15
N TYR A 204 -4.03 9.18 19.21
CA TYR A 204 -3.72 8.25 18.14
C TYR A 204 -4.96 7.70 17.45
N GLN A 205 -6.07 8.41 17.52
CA GLN A 205 -7.32 8.04 16.84
C GLN A 205 -7.09 7.84 15.34
N THR A 206 -7.53 6.69 14.83
CA THR A 206 -7.42 6.30 13.41
C THR A 206 -8.72 6.43 12.66
N CYS A 207 -9.85 6.33 13.35
CA CYS A 207 -11.17 6.39 12.73
C CYS A 207 -12.21 6.99 13.69
N TYR A 208 -13.33 7.42 13.13
CA TYR A 208 -14.51 7.82 13.87
C TYR A 208 -15.64 6.84 13.55
N ASN A 209 -16.18 6.20 14.56
CA ASN A 209 -17.34 5.31 14.41
C ASN A 209 -18.61 6.10 14.75
N SER A 210 -19.50 6.27 13.79
CA SER A 210 -20.81 6.91 13.98
C SER A 210 -21.88 5.95 14.51
N ASN A 211 -21.58 4.65 14.58
CA ASN A 211 -22.51 3.63 15.07
C ASN A 211 -22.40 3.48 16.59
N ALA A 212 -23.43 2.93 17.22
CA ALA A 212 -23.44 2.74 18.68
C ALA A 212 -22.42 1.70 19.15
N ASN A 213 -22.06 0.74 18.30
CA ASN A 213 -21.09 -0.32 18.57
C ASN A 213 -20.37 -0.73 17.28
N THR A 214 -19.61 -1.81 17.31
CA THR A 214 -18.90 -2.37 16.16
C THR A 214 -19.50 -3.66 15.62
N ASP A 215 -20.68 -4.04 16.08
CA ASP A 215 -21.39 -5.25 15.65
C ASP A 215 -22.27 -4.99 14.43
N GLY A 216 -22.33 -5.93 13.49
CA GLY A 216 -23.18 -5.86 12.33
C GLY A 216 -22.82 -4.76 11.32
N LEU A 217 -21.58 -4.24 11.32
CA LEU A 217 -21.14 -3.26 10.33
C LEU A 217 -20.85 -3.95 9.00
N THR A 218 -21.49 -3.49 7.94
CA THR A 218 -21.25 -4.04 6.59
C THR A 218 -19.84 -3.79 6.14
N ILE A 219 -19.20 -4.84 5.66
CA ILE A 219 -17.85 -4.81 5.09
C ILE A 219 -17.98 -4.63 3.57
N THR A 220 -17.36 -3.57 3.03
CA THR A 220 -17.35 -3.31 1.57
C THR A 220 -15.91 -3.30 1.08
N PHE A 221 -15.57 -4.24 0.19
CA PHE A 221 -14.23 -4.35 -0.38
C PHE A 221 -14.03 -3.41 -1.58
N VAL A 222 -12.79 -2.99 -1.77
CA VAL A 222 -12.37 -2.24 -2.96
C VAL A 222 -11.97 -3.24 -4.04
N GLY A 223 -12.63 -3.17 -5.17
CA GLY A 223 -12.43 -4.09 -6.30
C GLY A 223 -13.26 -5.36 -6.24
N ALA A 224 -13.58 -5.90 -7.41
CA ALA A 224 -14.40 -7.10 -7.56
C ALA A 224 -13.68 -8.37 -7.05
N ALA A 225 -14.46 -9.41 -6.77
CA ALA A 225 -13.94 -10.74 -6.43
C ALA A 225 -13.00 -11.27 -7.53
N SER A 226 -11.90 -11.88 -7.12
CA SER A 226 -10.88 -12.48 -8.01
C SER A 226 -10.32 -11.52 -9.07
N ALA A 227 -10.53 -10.21 -8.94
CA ALA A 227 -9.99 -9.23 -9.87
C ALA A 227 -8.46 -9.18 -9.79
N ILE A 228 -7.82 -9.11 -10.96
CA ILE A 228 -6.37 -8.94 -11.09
C ILE A 228 -6.12 -7.46 -11.36
N MET A 229 -5.45 -6.79 -10.44
CA MET A 229 -5.28 -5.34 -10.46
C MET A 229 -3.80 -4.96 -10.38
N PRO A 230 -3.22 -4.38 -11.43
CA PRO A 230 -1.93 -3.72 -11.30
C PRO A 230 -2.08 -2.50 -10.41
N VAL A 231 -1.19 -2.33 -9.43
CA VAL A 231 -1.30 -1.30 -8.40
C VAL A 231 -0.34 -0.17 -8.69
N ASN A 232 -0.88 1.01 -9.05
CA ASN A 232 -0.10 2.24 -9.02
C ASN A 232 0.02 2.72 -7.58
N ALA A 233 1.16 3.26 -7.20
CA ALA A 233 1.43 3.71 -5.84
C ALA A 233 2.03 5.11 -5.83
N ALA A 234 1.56 5.92 -4.87
CA ALA A 234 2.15 7.20 -4.53
C ALA A 234 2.55 7.16 -3.06
N PHE A 235 3.79 7.48 -2.74
CA PHE A 235 4.31 7.34 -1.38
C PHE A 235 5.46 8.30 -1.09
N HIS A 236 5.61 8.61 0.18
CA HIS A 236 6.76 9.33 0.70
C HIS A 236 7.95 8.37 0.85
N ARG A 237 9.17 8.86 0.64
CA ARG A 237 10.40 8.04 0.69
C ARG A 237 10.56 7.22 1.98
N ASN A 238 9.99 7.67 3.10
CA ASN A 238 10.06 6.98 4.38
C ASN A 238 8.95 5.93 4.59
N ALA A 239 8.08 5.69 3.59
CA ALA A 239 7.01 4.69 3.71
C ALA A 239 7.55 3.26 3.77
N ILE A 240 8.63 2.99 3.03
CA ILE A 240 9.22 1.66 2.92
C ILE A 240 10.70 1.75 3.29
N ALA A 241 11.13 0.92 4.23
CA ALA A 241 12.54 0.76 4.54
C ALA A 241 13.16 -0.29 3.62
N PHE A 242 14.34 0.03 3.13
CA PHE A 242 15.24 -0.90 2.46
C PHE A 242 16.55 -0.95 3.22
N VAL A 243 16.89 -2.13 3.73
CA VAL A 243 18.09 -2.33 4.54
C VAL A 243 18.97 -3.38 3.89
N THR A 244 20.25 -3.10 3.78
CA THR A 244 21.25 -4.05 3.30
C THR A 244 22.37 -4.21 4.33
N ARG A 245 23.01 -5.36 4.33
CA ARG A 245 24.18 -5.62 5.15
C ARG A 245 25.26 -6.32 4.32
N PRO A 246 26.51 -5.88 4.40
CA PRO A 246 27.63 -6.59 3.78
C PRO A 246 27.77 -8.00 4.37
N LEU A 247 27.83 -9.01 3.49
CA LEU A 247 28.12 -10.38 3.88
C LEU A 247 29.60 -10.52 4.27
N GLU A 248 29.88 -11.38 5.26
CA GLU A 248 31.26 -11.71 5.63
C GLU A 248 31.95 -12.50 4.52
N MET A 249 33.25 -12.29 4.39
CA MET A 249 34.08 -13.06 3.48
C MET A 249 34.37 -14.43 4.12
N PRO A 250 34.10 -15.54 3.45
CA PRO A 250 34.39 -16.87 4.00
C PRO A 250 35.89 -17.07 4.13
N ALA A 251 36.34 -17.57 5.28
CA ALA A 251 37.74 -17.91 5.51
C ALA A 251 38.13 -19.09 4.60
N GLY A 252 39.29 -19.01 3.98
CA GLY A 252 39.87 -20.11 3.20
C GLY A 252 39.37 -20.17 1.72
N VAL A 253 38.60 -19.24 1.26
CA VAL A 253 38.22 -19.12 -0.17
C VAL A 253 39.11 -18.05 -0.81
N THR A 254 39.98 -18.50 -1.73
CA THR A 254 40.74 -17.59 -2.60
C THR A 254 39.82 -16.94 -3.62
N ASP A 255 40.10 -15.73 -4.02
CA ASP A 255 39.38 -14.96 -5.04
C ASP A 255 37.91 -14.58 -4.70
N CYS A 256 37.55 -14.61 -3.41
CA CYS A 256 36.28 -14.04 -2.96
C CYS A 256 36.40 -12.51 -2.94
N ALA A 257 35.48 -11.83 -3.61
CA ALA A 257 35.41 -10.37 -3.69
C ALA A 257 34.09 -9.85 -3.14
N ARG A 258 34.14 -8.65 -2.54
CA ARG A 258 32.95 -7.93 -2.08
C ARG A 258 33.06 -6.47 -2.47
N GLU A 259 32.03 -5.97 -3.11
CA GLU A 259 31.95 -4.57 -3.51
C GLU A 259 30.63 -3.97 -3.07
N THR A 260 30.64 -2.68 -2.74
CA THR A 260 29.46 -1.94 -2.31
C THR A 260 29.25 -0.77 -3.23
N TYR A 261 28.07 -0.71 -3.89
CA TYR A 261 27.66 0.38 -4.75
C TYR A 261 26.32 0.92 -4.31
N LYS A 262 26.22 2.23 -4.10
CA LYS A 262 24.98 2.92 -3.66
C LYS A 262 24.28 2.26 -2.45
N GLY A 263 25.07 1.76 -1.49
CA GLY A 263 24.56 1.13 -0.29
C GLY A 263 24.20 -0.36 -0.45
N ILE A 264 24.30 -0.92 -1.64
CA ILE A 264 24.04 -2.35 -1.91
C ILE A 264 25.40 -3.06 -1.98
N SER A 265 25.57 -4.07 -1.13
CA SER A 265 26.79 -4.87 -1.09
C SER A 265 26.58 -6.21 -1.80
N LEU A 266 27.41 -6.49 -2.77
CA LEU A 266 27.45 -7.75 -3.51
C LEU A 266 28.72 -8.52 -3.13
N ARG A 267 28.57 -9.80 -2.79
CA ARG A 267 29.68 -10.74 -2.60
C ARG A 267 29.71 -11.72 -3.75
N MET A 268 30.89 -11.90 -4.32
CA MET A 268 31.16 -12.92 -5.34
C MET A 268 32.08 -13.98 -4.74
N THR A 269 31.68 -15.23 -4.82
CA THR A 269 32.41 -16.37 -4.26
C THR A 269 32.56 -17.45 -5.33
N PRO A 270 33.80 -17.84 -5.70
CA PRO A 270 34.01 -18.99 -6.58
C PRO A 270 33.77 -20.28 -5.80
N VAL A 271 33.10 -21.24 -6.43
CA VAL A 271 32.86 -22.58 -5.90
C VAL A 271 33.33 -23.60 -6.94
N TRP A 272 34.33 -24.40 -6.57
CA TRP A 272 34.77 -25.47 -7.42
C TRP A 272 33.98 -26.75 -7.11
N ASP A 273 33.36 -27.32 -8.12
CA ASP A 273 32.74 -28.64 -8.04
C ASP A 273 33.73 -29.70 -8.54
N GLY A 274 34.30 -30.47 -7.60
CA GLY A 274 35.28 -31.50 -7.89
C GLY A 274 34.72 -32.74 -8.60
N ILE A 275 33.39 -32.92 -8.65
CA ILE A 275 32.74 -34.06 -9.32
C ILE A 275 32.62 -33.77 -10.81
N SER A 276 32.10 -32.59 -11.15
CA SER A 276 31.88 -32.20 -12.56
C SER A 276 33.03 -31.37 -13.15
N SER A 277 34.08 -31.12 -12.38
CA SER A 277 35.24 -30.30 -12.78
C SER A 277 34.85 -28.94 -13.36
N VAL A 278 33.84 -28.29 -12.76
CA VAL A 278 33.32 -27.00 -13.16
C VAL A 278 33.53 -25.97 -12.06
N GLN A 279 33.97 -24.77 -12.44
CA GLN A 279 34.01 -23.62 -11.52
C GLN A 279 32.71 -22.83 -11.68
N ASN A 280 31.97 -22.69 -10.58
CA ASN A 280 30.76 -21.90 -10.49
C ASN A 280 31.05 -20.61 -9.74
N TRP A 281 30.49 -19.48 -10.23
CA TRP A 281 30.53 -18.21 -9.55
C TRP A 281 29.20 -17.93 -8.89
N ARG A 282 29.22 -17.75 -7.57
CA ARG A 282 28.04 -17.46 -6.78
C ARG A 282 28.04 -15.98 -6.41
N PHE A 283 26.92 -15.30 -6.69
CA PHE A 283 26.67 -13.93 -6.28
C PHE A 283 25.65 -13.91 -5.14
N ASP A 284 26.05 -13.30 -4.04
CA ASP A 284 25.23 -13.22 -2.83
C ASP A 284 24.95 -11.76 -2.46
N ILE A 285 23.70 -11.47 -2.11
CA ILE A 285 23.26 -10.22 -1.53
C ILE A 285 22.34 -10.50 -0.36
N ILE A 286 22.46 -9.70 0.71
CA ILE A 286 21.50 -9.69 1.82
C ILE A 286 20.80 -8.33 1.80
N TYR A 287 19.49 -8.36 1.74
CA TYR A 287 18.65 -7.19 1.89
C TYR A 287 17.34 -7.56 2.57
N GLY A 288 16.68 -6.56 3.14
CA GLY A 288 15.33 -6.68 3.64
C GLY A 288 14.51 -5.47 3.26
N THR A 289 13.24 -5.67 3.01
CA THR A 289 12.27 -4.61 2.71
C THR A 289 11.10 -4.73 3.69
N GLN A 290 10.65 -3.59 4.21
CA GLN A 290 9.52 -3.55 5.12
C GLN A 290 8.77 -2.24 4.96
N MET A 291 7.44 -2.30 4.89
CA MET A 291 6.62 -1.12 5.07
C MET A 291 6.73 -0.64 6.52
N ILE A 292 7.05 0.63 6.73
CA ILE A 292 7.17 1.24 8.06
C ILE A 292 5.84 1.81 8.52
N ASP A 293 5.21 2.62 7.66
CA ASP A 293 3.94 3.27 7.96
C ASP A 293 3.06 3.29 6.71
N GLY A 294 1.96 2.54 6.72
CA GLY A 294 1.02 2.44 5.61
C GLY A 294 0.26 3.74 5.32
N ARG A 295 0.30 4.70 6.24
CA ARG A 295 -0.25 6.06 6.06
C ARG A 295 0.56 6.89 5.06
N LEU A 296 1.89 6.65 4.98
CA LEU A 296 2.79 7.40 4.12
C LEU A 296 2.68 7.03 2.63
N GLY A 297 1.73 6.19 2.28
CA GLY A 297 1.48 5.79 0.91
C GLY A 297 0.00 5.59 0.60
N THR A 298 -0.33 5.71 -0.68
CA THR A 298 -1.66 5.43 -1.22
C THR A 298 -1.56 4.68 -2.52
N ARG A 299 -2.50 3.80 -2.77
CA ARG A 299 -2.70 3.16 -4.08
C ARG A 299 -3.68 3.99 -4.88
N PHE A 300 -3.50 4.06 -6.19
CA PHE A 300 -4.42 4.82 -7.02
C PHE A 300 -4.71 4.14 -8.35
N PHE A 301 -5.93 4.33 -8.80
CA PHE A 301 -6.50 3.85 -10.05
C PHE A 301 -7.18 5.01 -10.78
N GLY A 302 -7.62 4.78 -12.01
CA GLY A 302 -8.45 5.75 -12.71
C GLY A 302 -9.84 5.91 -12.07
N ALA A 303 -10.48 7.01 -12.38
CA ALA A 303 -11.84 7.29 -11.95
C ALA A 303 -12.88 6.47 -12.73
#